data_b75006cd8f41e1f7bd01c04741ec279c
#
_entry.id   b75006cd8f41e1f7bd01c04741ec279c
#
_cell.length_a   1.000
_cell.length_b   1.000
_cell.length_c   1.000
_cell.angle_alpha   90.00
_cell.angle_beta   90.00
_cell.angle_gamma   90.00
#
_symmetry.space_group_name_H-M   'P 1'
#
loop_
_entity.id
_entity.type
_entity.pdbx_description
1 polymer ?
#
loop_
_entity_poly.entity_id
_entity_poly.type
_entity_poly.pdbx_seq_one_letter_code
_entity_poly.pdbx_strand_id
1 'polypeptide(L)'
;AFETQFTFAQVLTESAKLAKNCLLVISLPASDTTGSPHTQADDVEVGGQRGREALDRLRNVVGRVESSWRPASAEEGFEIVRRRLFEPLADPALFKDRDVVARAFADLYRTQHQEFPLECRDADYEKRIKAAYPIHPEIFDRLYTDWSTLIKFQRTRGVLRLMAAVIHSLWEKGDKNPL
;
A
#
# COMPACT_ATOMS: atom_id res chain seq x y z
N ALA A 1 23.48 -17.57 18.04
CA ALA A 1 23.40 -17.48 16.57
C ALA A 1 23.05 -16.05 16.08
N PHE A 2 22.12 -15.34 16.72
CA PHE A 2 21.72 -14.00 16.26
C PHE A 2 22.80 -12.93 16.46
N GLU A 3 23.54 -12.95 17.56
CA GLU A 3 24.57 -11.95 17.85
C GLU A 3 25.69 -11.92 16.80
N THR A 4 26.10 -13.08 16.32
CA THR A 4 27.10 -13.19 15.25
C THR A 4 26.61 -12.55 13.95
N GLN A 5 25.32 -12.65 13.65
CA GLN A 5 24.72 -12.04 12.45
C GLN A 5 24.63 -10.51 12.58
N PHE A 6 24.36 -9.98 13.77
CA PHE A 6 24.37 -8.53 14.00
C PHE A 6 25.77 -7.94 13.87
N THR A 7 26.77 -8.61 14.44
CA THR A 7 28.17 -8.20 14.30
C THR A 7 28.59 -8.22 12.83
N PHE A 8 28.19 -9.24 12.09
CA PHE A 8 28.45 -9.31 10.64
C PHE A 8 27.80 -8.15 9.88
N ALA A 9 26.52 -7.85 10.14
CA ALA A 9 25.82 -6.75 9.51
C ALA A 9 26.49 -5.40 9.83
N GLN A 10 26.91 -5.20 11.07
CA GLN A 10 27.64 -4.00 11.49
C GLN A 10 28.98 -3.86 10.75
N VAL A 11 29.79 -4.89 10.75
CA VAL A 11 31.09 -4.88 10.05
C VAL A 11 30.91 -4.65 8.56
N LEU A 12 29.86 -5.25 7.96
CA LEU A 12 29.56 -5.09 6.54
C LEU A 12 29.18 -3.64 6.20
N THR A 13 28.33 -3.00 7.02
CA THR A 13 27.92 -1.60 6.80
C THR A 13 29.09 -0.63 7.00
N GLU A 14 29.93 -0.85 8.00
CA GLU A 14 31.13 -0.04 8.25
C GLU A 14 32.16 -0.21 7.12
N SER A 15 32.35 -1.44 6.65
CA SER A 15 33.27 -1.74 5.54
C SER A 15 32.79 -1.11 4.22
N ALA A 16 31.49 -1.18 3.94
CA ALA A 16 30.91 -0.56 2.74
C ALA A 16 31.08 0.97 2.74
N LYS A 17 31.03 1.62 3.91
CA LYS A 17 31.27 3.05 4.06
C LYS A 17 32.71 3.46 3.75
N LEU A 18 33.67 2.60 4.10
CA LEU A 18 35.09 2.83 3.87
C LEU A 18 35.53 2.47 2.45
N ALA A 19 34.82 1.57 1.80
CA ALA A 19 35.14 1.12 0.44
C ALA A 19 34.74 2.17 -0.60
N LYS A 20 35.70 2.55 -1.45
CA LYS A 20 35.43 3.47 -2.57
C LYS A 20 34.59 2.75 -3.64
N ASN A 21 33.61 3.47 -4.22
CA ASN A 21 32.74 2.96 -5.31
C ASN A 21 31.95 1.70 -4.91
N CYS A 22 31.56 1.57 -3.64
CA CYS A 22 30.76 0.48 -3.12
C CYS A 22 29.37 1.00 -2.71
N LEU A 23 28.34 0.27 -3.08
CA LEU A 23 26.95 0.48 -2.64
C LEU A 23 26.46 -0.81 -1.97
N LEU A 24 26.07 -0.71 -0.72
CA LEU A 24 25.41 -1.79 0.02
C LEU A 24 23.92 -1.50 0.12
N VAL A 25 23.08 -2.38 -0.41
CA VAL A 25 21.62 -2.31 -0.32
C VAL A 25 21.13 -3.43 0.58
N ILE A 26 20.42 -3.08 1.66
CA ILE A 26 19.84 -4.03 2.59
C ILE A 26 18.32 -3.88 2.54
N SER A 27 17.62 -4.96 2.27
CA SER A 27 16.16 -5.01 2.31
C SER A 27 15.71 -5.56 3.68
N LEU A 28 14.96 -4.75 4.41
CA LEU A 28 14.37 -5.15 5.68
C LEU A 28 12.84 -5.13 5.54
N PRO A 29 12.14 -6.16 6.09
CA PRO A 29 10.68 -6.11 6.15
C PRO A 29 10.23 -4.86 6.90
N ALA A 30 9.33 -4.09 6.32
CA ALA A 30 8.70 -2.97 7.01
C ALA A 30 7.60 -3.54 7.92
N SER A 31 7.83 -3.54 9.24
CA SER A 31 6.72 -3.53 10.17
C SER A 31 6.28 -2.08 10.33
N ASP A 32 5.07 -1.74 9.92
CA ASP A 32 4.49 -0.43 10.19
C ASP A 32 4.15 -0.36 11.68
N THR A 33 5.14 0.04 12.48
CA THR A 33 5.00 0.15 13.94
C THR A 33 4.32 1.44 14.37
N THR A 34 4.01 2.34 13.45
CA THR A 34 3.35 3.61 13.75
C THR A 34 1.85 3.52 13.46
N GLY A 35 1.08 2.97 14.40
CA GLY A 35 -0.35 3.19 14.50
C GLY A 35 -1.29 2.05 14.12
N SER A 36 -0.82 0.91 13.63
CA SER A 36 -1.69 -0.24 13.40
C SER A 36 -1.44 -1.35 14.42
N PRO A 37 -2.49 -1.96 14.99
CA PRO A 37 -2.32 -3.15 15.82
C PRO A 37 -1.63 -4.25 15.00
N HIS A 38 -0.63 -4.87 15.59
CA HIS A 38 0.12 -5.96 14.97
C HIS A 38 -0.83 -7.10 14.62
N THR A 39 -0.84 -7.52 13.36
CA THR A 39 -1.60 -8.70 12.96
C THR A 39 -0.75 -9.96 13.20
N GLN A 40 -1.40 -11.08 13.56
CA GLN A 40 -0.70 -12.37 13.69
C GLN A 40 0.01 -12.79 12.39
N ALA A 41 -0.41 -12.28 11.25
CA ALA A 41 0.24 -12.53 9.96
C ALA A 41 1.63 -11.86 9.88
N ASP A 42 1.76 -10.62 10.41
CA ASP A 42 3.05 -9.94 10.50
C ASP A 42 3.98 -10.67 11.47
N ASP A 43 3.42 -11.26 12.53
CA ASP A 43 4.17 -12.06 13.51
C ASP A 43 4.72 -13.36 12.94
N VAL A 44 3.97 -14.01 12.07
CA VAL A 44 4.41 -15.26 11.39
C VAL A 44 5.48 -14.95 10.35
N GLU A 45 5.34 -13.84 9.63
CA GLU A 45 6.28 -13.44 8.56
C GLU A 45 7.66 -13.03 9.15
N VAL A 46 7.68 -12.48 10.34
CA VAL A 46 8.91 -12.00 11.03
C VAL A 46 9.43 -12.99 12.08
N GLY A 47 8.75 -14.12 12.32
CA GLY A 47 9.18 -15.12 13.30
C GLY A 47 8.79 -14.81 14.75
N GLY A 48 7.66 -14.12 14.96
CA GLY A 48 7.10 -13.80 16.27
C GLY A 48 7.85 -12.70 17.02
N GLN A 49 7.66 -12.61 18.34
CA GLN A 49 8.24 -11.56 19.18
C GLN A 49 9.77 -11.51 19.09
N ARG A 50 10.44 -12.66 19.11
CA ARG A 50 11.90 -12.74 18.99
C ARG A 50 12.41 -12.25 17.64
N GLY A 51 11.65 -12.50 16.57
CA GLY A 51 11.97 -11.99 15.25
C GLY A 51 11.85 -10.48 15.16
N ARG A 52 10.82 -9.89 15.80
CA ARG A 52 10.67 -8.42 15.90
C ARG A 52 11.81 -7.77 16.66
N GLU A 53 12.15 -8.29 17.82
CA GLU A 53 13.28 -7.77 18.60
C GLU A 53 14.60 -7.85 17.81
N ALA A 54 14.80 -8.93 17.06
CA ALA A 54 15.97 -9.09 16.20
C ALA A 54 15.95 -8.07 15.05
N LEU A 55 14.80 -7.84 14.42
CA LEU A 55 14.64 -6.87 13.35
C LEU A 55 14.87 -5.43 13.83
N ASP A 56 14.35 -5.07 15.01
CA ASP A 56 14.54 -3.74 15.59
C ASP A 56 16.01 -3.50 15.97
N ARG A 57 16.69 -4.51 16.49
CA ARG A 57 18.15 -4.44 16.72
C ARG A 57 18.91 -4.26 15.41
N LEU A 58 18.54 -5.01 14.36
CA LEU A 58 19.16 -4.87 13.05
C LEU A 58 18.94 -3.48 12.46
N ARG A 59 17.74 -2.93 12.56
CA ARG A 59 17.44 -1.55 12.18
C ARG A 59 18.30 -0.54 12.91
N ASN A 60 18.48 -0.71 14.21
CA ASN A 60 19.32 0.17 15.02
C ASN A 60 20.80 0.09 14.62
N VAL A 61 21.29 -1.08 14.22
CA VAL A 61 22.66 -1.26 13.75
C VAL A 61 22.86 -0.63 12.39
N VAL A 62 21.94 -0.89 11.44
CA VAL A 62 22.01 -0.38 10.07
C VAL A 62 21.70 1.11 10.04
N GLY A 63 20.68 1.58 10.77
CA GLY A 63 20.19 2.97 10.77
C GLY A 63 21.16 4.04 11.24
N ARG A 64 22.34 3.66 11.75
CA ARG A 64 23.41 4.61 12.08
C ARG A 64 24.19 5.10 10.86
N VAL A 65 24.07 4.40 9.73
CA VAL A 65 24.95 4.58 8.56
C VAL A 65 24.16 4.77 7.26
N GLU A 66 22.82 4.62 7.31
CA GLU A 66 21.99 4.53 6.12
C GLU A 66 21.20 5.80 5.77
N SER A 67 20.85 5.87 4.48
CA SER A 67 19.70 6.62 4.00
C SER A 67 18.51 5.66 3.83
N SER A 68 17.52 5.77 4.69
CA SER A 68 16.34 4.91 4.63
C SER A 68 15.49 5.29 3.43
N TRP A 69 15.20 4.31 2.58
CA TRP A 69 14.32 4.48 1.44
C TRP A 69 13.18 3.47 1.48
N ARG A 70 11.95 3.96 1.30
CA ARG A 70 10.78 3.11 1.17
C ARG A 70 10.35 3.11 -0.29
N PRO A 71 10.28 1.94 -0.94
CA PRO A 71 9.93 1.83 -2.37
C PRO A 71 8.49 2.20 -2.68
N ALA A 72 7.60 2.16 -1.69
CA ALA A 72 6.20 2.57 -1.85
C ALA A 72 5.63 3.10 -0.53
N SER A 73 4.89 4.20 -0.61
CA SER A 73 4.01 4.70 0.46
C SER A 73 2.69 3.91 0.47
N ALA A 74 1.85 4.12 1.49
CA ALA A 74 0.52 3.53 1.54
C ALA A 74 -0.35 3.99 0.35
N GLU A 75 -0.22 5.26 -0.06
CA GLU A 75 -0.94 5.82 -1.21
C GLU A 75 -0.48 5.21 -2.54
N GLU A 76 0.81 4.96 -2.69
CA GLU A 76 1.36 4.26 -3.86
C GLU A 76 0.92 2.79 -3.93
N GLY A 77 0.53 2.19 -2.80
CA GLY A 77 -0.07 0.87 -2.75
C GLY A 77 -1.31 0.75 -3.61
N PHE A 78 -2.13 1.80 -3.70
CA PHE A 78 -3.32 1.85 -4.57
C PHE A 78 -2.95 1.81 -6.04
N GLU A 79 -1.93 2.55 -6.42
CA GLU A 79 -1.43 2.58 -7.79
C GLU A 79 -0.84 1.21 -8.20
N ILE A 80 -0.16 0.52 -7.29
CA ILE A 80 0.34 -0.84 -7.52
C ILE A 80 -0.84 -1.79 -7.79
N VAL A 81 -1.91 -1.74 -6.97
CA VAL A 81 -3.09 -2.57 -7.14
C VAL A 81 -3.77 -2.25 -8.48
N ARG A 82 -3.97 -0.98 -8.78
CA ARG A 82 -4.58 -0.53 -10.04
C ARG A 82 -3.80 -1.04 -11.25
N ARG A 83 -2.49 -0.86 -11.29
CA ARG A 83 -1.63 -1.30 -12.41
C ARG A 83 -1.53 -2.82 -12.56
N ARG A 84 -1.78 -3.56 -11.50
CA ARG A 84 -1.80 -5.02 -11.54
C ARG A 84 -3.11 -5.60 -12.04
N LEU A 85 -4.20 -4.89 -11.87
CA LEU A 85 -5.55 -5.35 -12.19
C LEU A 85 -6.11 -4.76 -13.49
N PHE A 86 -5.61 -3.60 -13.90
CA PHE A 86 -6.12 -2.88 -15.06
C PHE A 86 -4.99 -2.44 -15.98
N GLU A 87 -5.25 -2.47 -17.27
CA GLU A 87 -4.36 -1.88 -18.26
C GLU A 87 -4.32 -0.35 -18.12
N PRO A 88 -3.20 0.30 -18.49
CA PRO A 88 -3.13 1.75 -18.53
C PRO A 88 -4.16 2.32 -19.49
N LEU A 89 -4.78 3.43 -19.12
CA LEU A 89 -5.65 4.17 -20.03
C LEU A 89 -4.76 4.77 -21.15
N ALA A 90 -4.86 4.19 -22.33
CA ALA A 90 -4.09 4.64 -23.49
C ALA A 90 -4.91 5.50 -24.46
N ASP A 91 -6.23 5.32 -24.47
CA ASP A 91 -7.15 6.02 -25.37
C ASP A 91 -7.64 7.33 -24.74
N PRO A 92 -7.55 8.48 -25.44
CA PRO A 92 -8.13 9.75 -25.00
C PRO A 92 -9.63 9.68 -24.65
N ALA A 93 -10.40 8.80 -25.30
CA ALA A 93 -11.81 8.59 -24.98
C ALA A 93 -11.99 8.05 -23.56
N LEU A 94 -11.16 7.10 -23.13
CA LEU A 94 -11.22 6.51 -21.79
C LEU A 94 -10.87 7.54 -20.70
N PHE A 95 -9.96 8.49 -20.97
CA PHE A 95 -9.70 9.61 -20.07
C PHE A 95 -10.93 10.51 -19.91
N LYS A 96 -11.67 10.74 -20.99
CA LYS A 96 -12.91 11.52 -20.94
C LYS A 96 -13.97 10.82 -20.11
N ASP A 97 -14.13 9.51 -20.30
CA ASP A 97 -15.09 8.71 -19.54
C ASP A 97 -14.73 8.71 -18.03
N ARG A 98 -13.46 8.51 -17.69
CA ARG A 98 -12.97 8.67 -16.32
C ARG A 98 -13.33 10.03 -15.72
N ASP A 99 -13.11 11.10 -16.47
CA ASP A 99 -13.35 12.46 -16.00
C ASP A 99 -14.85 12.76 -15.82
N VAL A 100 -15.70 12.20 -16.68
CA VAL A 100 -17.15 12.25 -16.54
C VAL A 100 -17.61 11.55 -15.27
N VAL A 101 -17.13 10.33 -15.03
CA VAL A 101 -17.46 9.56 -13.83
C VAL A 101 -16.99 10.29 -12.56
N ALA A 102 -15.74 10.77 -12.53
CA ALA A 102 -15.20 11.48 -11.37
C ALA A 102 -15.99 12.77 -11.08
N ARG A 103 -16.41 13.48 -12.13
CA ARG A 103 -17.23 14.69 -11.99
C ARG A 103 -18.62 14.34 -11.44
N ALA A 104 -19.26 13.28 -11.92
CA ALA A 104 -20.55 12.85 -11.42
C ALA A 104 -20.52 12.52 -9.92
N PHE A 105 -19.48 11.84 -9.44
CA PHE A 105 -19.28 11.62 -8.01
C PHE A 105 -19.06 12.92 -7.24
N ALA A 106 -18.23 13.82 -7.75
CA ALA A 106 -17.97 15.09 -7.09
C ALA A 106 -19.24 15.96 -6.98
N ASP A 107 -20.08 15.96 -8.02
CA ASP A 107 -21.36 16.69 -8.02
C ASP A 107 -22.37 16.03 -7.05
N LEU A 108 -22.42 14.71 -6.98
CA LEU A 108 -23.22 13.98 -6.01
C LEU A 108 -22.83 14.36 -4.56
N TYR A 109 -21.54 14.37 -4.25
CA TYR A 109 -21.04 14.69 -2.90
C TYR A 109 -21.30 16.15 -2.51
N ARG A 110 -21.28 17.07 -3.46
CA ARG A 110 -21.64 18.48 -3.23
C ARG A 110 -23.13 18.65 -3.02
N THR A 111 -23.95 17.95 -3.82
CA THR A 111 -25.40 18.05 -3.76
C THR A 111 -25.96 17.39 -2.50
N GLN A 112 -25.50 16.22 -2.18
CA GLN A 112 -25.92 15.44 -1.01
C GLN A 112 -24.95 15.56 0.17
N HIS A 113 -24.49 16.77 0.42
CA HIS A 113 -23.40 17.05 1.36
C HIS A 113 -23.66 16.63 2.81
N GLN A 114 -24.88 16.33 3.20
CA GLN A 114 -25.23 15.84 4.53
C GLN A 114 -25.01 14.32 4.67
N GLU A 115 -25.00 13.60 3.55
CA GLU A 115 -24.88 12.14 3.51
C GLU A 115 -23.43 11.66 3.46
N PHE A 116 -22.48 12.53 3.11
CA PHE A 116 -21.09 12.20 2.86
C PHE A 116 -20.13 12.97 3.76
N PRO A 117 -18.94 12.39 4.07
CA PRO A 117 -17.89 13.07 4.80
C PRO A 117 -17.48 14.41 4.19
N LEU A 118 -17.03 15.33 5.03
CA LEU A 118 -16.68 16.70 4.61
C LEU A 118 -15.59 16.71 3.52
N GLU A 119 -14.63 15.82 3.61
CA GLU A 119 -13.52 15.67 2.68
C GLU A 119 -13.93 15.33 1.23
N CYS A 120 -15.09 14.67 1.06
CA CYS A 120 -15.59 14.31 -0.27
C CYS A 120 -16.00 15.53 -1.12
N ARG A 121 -16.17 16.70 -0.51
CA ARG A 121 -16.60 17.94 -1.19
C ARG A 121 -15.46 18.70 -1.83
N ASP A 122 -14.24 18.39 -1.44
CA ASP A 122 -13.05 19.12 -1.88
C ASP A 122 -12.67 18.75 -3.31
N ALA A 123 -12.10 19.71 -4.04
CA ALA A 123 -11.59 19.48 -5.39
C ALA A 123 -10.46 18.43 -5.43
N ASP A 124 -9.76 18.28 -4.34
CA ASP A 124 -8.70 17.28 -4.21
C ASP A 124 -9.26 15.86 -4.14
N TYR A 125 -10.49 15.68 -3.63
CA TYR A 125 -11.14 14.37 -3.64
C TYR A 125 -11.54 13.94 -5.07
N GLU A 126 -11.99 14.88 -5.92
CA GLU A 126 -12.22 14.59 -7.35
C GLU A 126 -10.93 14.14 -8.04
N LYS A 127 -9.80 14.79 -7.76
CA LYS A 127 -8.48 14.35 -8.27
C LYS A 127 -8.12 12.95 -7.78
N ARG A 128 -8.44 12.65 -6.52
CA ARG A 128 -8.20 11.34 -5.92
C ARG A 128 -9.05 10.24 -6.60
N ILE A 129 -10.32 10.52 -6.93
CA ILE A 129 -11.17 9.62 -7.71
C ILE A 129 -10.55 9.35 -9.09
N LYS A 130 -10.08 10.39 -9.78
CA LYS A 130 -9.43 10.25 -11.10
C LYS A 130 -8.15 9.40 -11.02
N ALA A 131 -7.36 9.58 -9.97
CA ALA A 131 -6.13 8.84 -9.77
C ALA A 131 -6.37 7.36 -9.44
N ALA A 132 -7.43 7.06 -8.69
CA ALA A 132 -7.79 5.69 -8.29
C ALA A 132 -8.60 4.92 -9.36
N TYR A 133 -9.14 5.62 -10.35
CA TYR A 133 -10.01 5.01 -11.38
C TYR A 133 -9.39 3.76 -12.03
N PRO A 134 -10.15 2.67 -12.25
CA PRO A 134 -11.61 2.55 -12.16
C PRO A 134 -12.15 2.15 -10.77
N ILE A 135 -11.31 2.09 -9.75
CA ILE A 135 -11.71 1.73 -8.39
C ILE A 135 -11.94 3.02 -7.60
N HIS A 136 -13.06 3.10 -6.87
CA HIS A 136 -13.32 4.24 -6.00
C HIS A 136 -12.33 4.27 -4.81
N PRO A 137 -11.73 5.42 -4.44
CA PRO A 137 -10.71 5.49 -3.39
C PRO A 137 -11.18 5.00 -2.03
N GLU A 138 -12.45 5.18 -1.68
CA GLU A 138 -13.03 4.70 -0.43
C GLU A 138 -12.94 3.18 -0.26
N ILE A 139 -12.98 2.42 -1.36
CA ILE A 139 -12.80 0.97 -1.31
C ILE A 139 -11.40 0.62 -0.80
N PHE A 140 -10.39 1.33 -1.29
CA PHE A 140 -9.03 1.15 -0.80
C PHE A 140 -8.88 1.58 0.65
N ASP A 141 -9.43 2.74 1.02
CA ASP A 141 -9.36 3.25 2.39
C ASP A 141 -9.94 2.26 3.37
N ARG A 142 -11.12 1.69 3.09
CA ARG A 142 -11.75 0.66 3.92
C ARG A 142 -10.94 -0.62 3.97
N LEU A 143 -10.44 -1.09 2.83
CA LEU A 143 -9.62 -2.29 2.79
C LEU A 143 -8.31 -2.14 3.58
N TYR A 144 -7.70 -0.97 3.56
CA TYR A 144 -6.47 -0.72 4.29
C TYR A 144 -6.68 -0.35 5.76
N THR A 145 -7.76 0.36 6.10
CA THR A 145 -8.04 0.79 7.47
C THR A 145 -8.73 -0.31 8.27
N ASP A 146 -9.84 -0.85 7.74
CA ASP A 146 -10.70 -1.74 8.49
C ASP A 146 -10.23 -3.20 8.38
N TRP A 147 -9.81 -3.63 7.19
CA TRP A 147 -9.43 -5.03 6.94
C TRP A 147 -7.98 -5.35 7.26
N SER A 148 -7.11 -4.35 7.38
CA SER A 148 -5.74 -4.55 7.84
C SER A 148 -5.67 -5.09 9.27
N THR A 149 -6.74 -4.93 10.06
CA THR A 149 -6.87 -5.46 11.42
C THR A 149 -7.21 -6.95 11.46
N LEU A 150 -7.65 -7.53 10.34
CA LEU A 150 -8.02 -8.93 10.27
C LEU A 150 -6.80 -9.84 10.28
N ILE A 151 -6.80 -10.84 11.18
CA ILE A 151 -5.68 -11.75 11.49
C ILE A 151 -5.08 -12.46 10.26
N LYS A 152 -5.85 -12.68 9.19
CA LYS A 152 -5.41 -13.39 7.98
C LYS A 152 -5.29 -12.50 6.74
N PHE A 153 -5.50 -11.20 6.89
CA PHE A 153 -5.47 -10.29 5.76
C PHE A 153 -4.04 -9.78 5.51
N GLN A 154 -3.44 -10.28 4.45
CA GLN A 154 -2.12 -9.82 4.01
C GLN A 154 -2.27 -8.56 3.16
N ARG A 155 -2.34 -7.40 3.77
CA ARG A 155 -2.37 -6.06 3.15
C ARG A 155 -2.46 -6.05 1.61
N THR A 156 -1.41 -5.63 0.89
CA THR A 156 -1.44 -5.51 -0.59
C THR A 156 -1.79 -6.82 -1.29
N ARG A 157 -1.27 -7.96 -0.82
CA ARG A 157 -1.56 -9.27 -1.41
C ARG A 157 -3.01 -9.70 -1.17
N GLY A 158 -3.53 -9.42 0.03
CA GLY A 158 -4.94 -9.67 0.37
C GLY A 158 -5.89 -8.81 -0.46
N VAL A 159 -5.59 -7.52 -0.61
CA VAL A 159 -6.36 -6.59 -1.44
C VAL A 159 -6.35 -7.04 -2.91
N LEU A 160 -5.19 -7.37 -3.48
CA LEU A 160 -5.08 -7.86 -4.85
C LEU A 160 -5.90 -9.12 -5.09
N ARG A 161 -5.84 -10.08 -4.15
CA ARG A 161 -6.59 -11.34 -4.27
C ARG A 161 -8.10 -11.11 -4.20
N LEU A 162 -8.56 -10.25 -3.30
CA LEU A 162 -9.97 -9.90 -3.16
C LEU A 162 -10.48 -9.18 -4.41
N MET A 163 -9.78 -8.13 -4.83
CA MET A 163 -10.17 -7.33 -5.99
C MET A 163 -10.16 -8.16 -7.28
N ALA A 164 -9.18 -9.03 -7.45
CA ALA A 164 -9.16 -9.95 -8.60
C ALA A 164 -10.39 -10.88 -8.61
N ALA A 165 -10.80 -11.40 -7.45
CA ALA A 165 -11.99 -12.24 -7.34
C ALA A 165 -13.28 -11.46 -7.65
N VAL A 166 -13.39 -10.22 -7.17
CA VAL A 166 -14.52 -9.33 -7.47
C VAL A 166 -14.60 -9.02 -8.96
N ILE A 167 -13.50 -8.59 -9.57
CA ILE A 167 -13.44 -8.25 -10.99
C ILE A 167 -13.77 -9.48 -11.86
N HIS A 168 -13.22 -10.64 -11.53
CA HIS A 168 -13.53 -11.89 -12.22
C HIS A 168 -15.01 -12.23 -12.12
N SER A 169 -15.61 -12.08 -10.95
CA SER A 169 -17.04 -12.32 -10.75
C SER A 169 -17.92 -11.36 -11.58
N LEU A 170 -17.57 -10.09 -11.62
CA LEU A 170 -18.26 -9.07 -12.43
C LEU A 170 -18.11 -9.37 -13.92
N TRP A 171 -16.94 -9.78 -14.36
CA TRP A 171 -16.67 -10.15 -15.76
C TRP A 171 -17.49 -11.37 -16.19
N GLU A 172 -17.52 -12.43 -15.38
CA GLU A 172 -18.24 -13.65 -15.74
C GLU A 172 -19.77 -13.49 -15.65
N LYS A 173 -20.27 -12.81 -14.64
CA LYS A 173 -21.69 -12.65 -14.40
C LYS A 173 -22.33 -11.57 -15.24
N GLY A 174 -21.52 -10.73 -15.89
CA GLY A 174 -22.02 -9.65 -16.75
C GLY A 174 -22.95 -8.72 -15.99
N ASP A 175 -22.54 -8.27 -14.80
CA ASP A 175 -23.38 -7.41 -13.97
C ASP A 175 -23.73 -6.13 -14.74
N LYS A 176 -25.02 -5.95 -15.03
CA LYS A 176 -25.53 -4.80 -15.76
C LYS A 176 -25.65 -3.53 -14.91
N ASN A 177 -25.33 -3.65 -13.63
CA ASN A 177 -25.39 -2.56 -12.68
C ASN A 177 -24.04 -2.44 -11.95
N PRO A 178 -22.99 -1.96 -12.64
CA PRO A 178 -21.77 -1.58 -11.95
C PRO A 178 -22.14 -0.43 -11.01
N LEU A 179 -21.85 -0.63 -9.74
CA LEU A 179 -22.03 0.35 -8.67
C LEU A 179 -21.35 1.67 -9.03
#